data_b1a9860f4eff8bb0d2c91eb079c2fcbd
#
_entry.id   b1a9860f4eff8bb0d2c91eb079c2fcbd
#
_cell.length_a   1.000
_cell.length_b   1.000
_cell.length_c   1.000
_cell.angle_alpha   90.00
_cell.angle_beta   90.00
_cell.angle_gamma   90.00
#
_symmetry.space_group_name_H-M   'P 1'
#
loop_
_entity.id
_entity.type
_entity.pdbx_description
1 polymer ?
#
loop_
_entity_poly.entity_id
_entity_poly.type
_entity_poly.pdbx_seq_one_letter_code
_entity_poly.pdbx_strand_id
1 'polypeptide(L)'
;MIDLRIFANRMPGRRSTGLFNYIDKTLMADNKRIKTALVSVFHKDGLDEILRLLHNHGGKFLSTGGTKSFIDGLGYDCEAVEDLTGYPSILGGRVKTLHPKVFGGILNRRDNAGDQEQIKQYEIPEIDLVIVDLYPFEETVASGASEADIIEKIDIGGISLIRAAAKNYNDVVIVASKHQYAPLCEILKQNGDAVTSLADRRFFAKEAFGVSSAYDSAIFNYFDAESDSDFHGCHPQAQQRLRHRLLQSSSLFPHWAMPGFIFSFLYLLFLFFARKAEPEVAVAVVWSAVDTVRHTTDPRIEIVAATTVHTAGTR
;
A
#
# COMPACT_ATOMS: atom_id res chain seq x y z
N MET A 1 -16.88 13.48 -8.80
CA MET A 1 -17.00 14.45 -7.70
C MET A 1 -18.03 15.50 -8.13
N ILE A 2 -19.19 15.55 -7.48
CA ILE A 2 -20.26 16.51 -7.82
C ILE A 2 -19.86 17.83 -7.22
N ASP A 3 -19.69 18.87 -8.07
CA ASP A 3 -19.35 20.23 -7.62
C ASP A 3 -20.56 20.85 -6.91
N LEU A 4 -20.52 20.79 -5.58
CA LEU A 4 -21.56 21.35 -4.70
C LEU A 4 -21.72 22.88 -4.85
N ARG A 5 -20.79 23.58 -5.52
CA ARG A 5 -20.88 25.02 -5.81
C ARG A 5 -22.00 25.33 -6.81
N ILE A 6 -22.34 24.39 -7.70
CA ILE A 6 -23.42 24.57 -8.69
C ILE A 6 -24.81 24.49 -8.02
N PHE A 7 -24.94 23.74 -6.91
CA PHE A 7 -26.23 23.62 -6.19
C PHE A 7 -26.56 24.81 -5.31
N ALA A 8 -25.56 25.52 -4.79
CA ALA A 8 -25.74 26.63 -3.87
C ALA A 8 -26.27 27.91 -4.54
N ASN A 9 -26.06 28.10 -5.85
CA ASN A 9 -26.50 29.30 -6.59
C ASN A 9 -27.98 29.27 -7.05
N ARG A 10 -28.73 28.20 -6.70
CA ARG A 10 -30.14 28.05 -7.13
C ARG A 10 -31.18 28.18 -6.03
N MET A 11 -30.80 28.57 -4.80
CA MET A 11 -31.77 28.80 -3.72
C MET A 11 -31.92 30.31 -3.45
N PRO A 12 -33.03 30.96 -3.77
CA PRO A 12 -33.28 32.34 -3.40
C PRO A 12 -33.69 32.41 -1.92
N GLY A 13 -32.89 33.09 -1.12
CA GLY A 13 -33.28 33.66 0.15
C GLY A 13 -33.30 32.75 1.34
N ARG A 14 -32.19 32.57 2.03
CA ARG A 14 -32.02 32.60 3.50
C ARG A 14 -30.62 32.12 3.91
N ARG A 15 -29.84 33.04 4.55
CA ARG A 15 -28.72 32.77 5.47
C ARG A 15 -27.85 31.54 5.17
N SER A 16 -27.27 31.50 3.96
CA SER A 16 -26.30 30.44 3.57
C SER A 16 -24.86 30.73 4.07
N THR A 17 -24.60 31.95 4.52
CA THR A 17 -23.26 32.41 4.95
C THR A 17 -22.70 31.63 6.13
N GLY A 18 -23.55 31.20 7.09
CA GLY A 18 -23.09 30.47 8.26
C GLY A 18 -22.71 29.02 7.94
N LEU A 19 -23.50 28.34 7.11
CA LEU A 19 -23.21 26.94 6.70
C LEU A 19 -22.02 26.88 5.74
N PHE A 20 -21.91 27.83 4.80
CA PHE A 20 -20.75 27.95 3.91
C PHE A 20 -19.46 28.25 4.68
N ASN A 21 -19.51 29.22 5.61
CA ASN A 21 -18.38 29.51 6.47
C ASN A 21 -18.00 28.34 7.39
N TYR A 22 -18.97 27.55 7.83
CA TYR A 22 -18.72 26.34 8.64
C TYR A 22 -18.10 25.24 7.79
N ILE A 23 -18.63 24.95 6.60
CA ILE A 23 -18.10 23.96 5.66
C ILE A 23 -16.69 24.36 5.18
N ASP A 24 -16.50 25.63 4.80
CA ASP A 24 -15.20 26.15 4.37
C ASP A 24 -14.17 26.11 5.51
N LYS A 25 -14.58 26.47 6.72
CA LYS A 25 -13.72 26.42 7.91
C LYS A 25 -13.38 24.98 8.32
N THR A 26 -14.29 24.03 8.15
CA THR A 26 -14.05 22.59 8.43
C THR A 26 -13.15 21.99 7.34
N LEU A 27 -13.38 22.31 6.07
CA LEU A 27 -12.52 21.88 4.96
C LEU A 27 -11.12 22.51 5.03
N MET A 28 -11.00 23.74 5.51
CA MET A 28 -9.71 24.43 5.70
C MET A 28 -8.97 23.96 6.96
N ALA A 29 -9.68 23.49 7.99
CA ALA A 29 -9.07 22.98 9.23
C ALA A 29 -8.27 21.69 9.01
N ASP A 30 -8.59 20.93 7.97
CA ASP A 30 -7.92 19.67 7.63
C ASP A 30 -6.73 19.85 6.68
N ASN A 31 -6.47 21.08 6.22
CA ASN A 31 -5.34 21.36 5.35
C ASN A 31 -4.04 21.46 6.16
N LYS A 32 -2.99 20.80 5.67
CA LYS A 32 -1.65 20.82 6.28
C LYS A 32 -0.63 21.32 5.27
N ARG A 33 0.21 22.24 5.73
CA ARG A 33 1.35 22.74 4.94
C ARG A 33 2.57 21.88 5.20
N ILE A 34 3.25 21.51 4.14
CA ILE A 34 4.54 20.80 4.19
C ILE A 34 5.64 21.83 4.48
N LYS A 35 6.22 21.76 5.67
CA LYS A 35 7.34 22.60 6.13
C LYS A 35 8.65 21.85 6.10
N THR A 36 8.62 20.55 6.43
CA THR A 36 9.80 19.68 6.47
C THR A 36 9.53 18.39 5.70
N ALA A 37 10.41 18.08 4.77
CA ALA A 37 10.37 16.86 3.97
C ALA A 37 11.58 15.98 4.26
N LEU A 38 11.34 14.71 4.65
CA LEU A 38 12.35 13.66 4.68
C LEU A 38 12.36 12.96 3.33
N VAL A 39 13.48 12.98 2.65
CA VAL A 39 13.65 12.40 1.31
C VAL A 39 14.74 11.35 1.35
N SER A 40 14.40 10.09 1.03
CA SER A 40 15.34 8.98 0.98
C SER A 40 14.97 8.06 -0.19
N VAL A 41 15.58 8.29 -1.35
CA VAL A 41 15.24 7.61 -2.59
C VAL A 41 16.46 6.97 -3.25
N PHE A 42 16.23 5.82 -3.88
CA PHE A 42 17.23 5.16 -4.72
C PHE A 42 17.33 5.87 -6.08
N HIS A 43 16.19 6.09 -6.77
CA HIS A 43 16.11 6.80 -8.04
C HIS A 43 15.77 8.28 -7.83
N LYS A 44 16.46 9.19 -8.54
CA LYS A 44 16.28 10.64 -8.39
C LYS A 44 15.48 11.28 -9.53
N ASP A 45 15.15 10.51 -10.56
CA ASP A 45 14.45 11.02 -11.75
C ASP A 45 13.07 11.60 -11.40
N GLY A 46 12.82 12.85 -11.75
CA GLY A 46 11.58 13.56 -11.51
C GLY A 46 11.40 14.08 -10.08
N LEU A 47 12.40 13.90 -9.19
CA LEU A 47 12.37 14.42 -7.84
C LEU A 47 12.59 15.95 -7.81
N ASP A 48 13.34 16.48 -8.76
CA ASP A 48 13.70 17.90 -8.87
C ASP A 48 12.50 18.83 -8.88
N GLU A 49 11.43 18.48 -9.55
CA GLU A 49 10.20 19.30 -9.62
C GLU A 49 9.51 19.41 -8.26
N ILE A 50 9.42 18.30 -7.51
CA ILE A 50 8.87 18.29 -6.15
C ILE A 50 9.71 19.16 -5.22
N LEU A 51 11.03 18.96 -5.26
CA LEU A 51 11.96 19.75 -4.43
C LEU A 51 11.86 21.23 -4.74
N ARG A 52 11.77 21.61 -6.03
CA ARG A 52 11.60 23.00 -6.45
C ARG A 52 10.30 23.60 -5.93
N LEU A 53 9.18 22.88 -6.02
CA LEU A 53 7.89 23.33 -5.50
C LEU A 53 7.94 23.54 -3.98
N LEU A 54 8.52 22.60 -3.24
CA LEU A 54 8.67 22.71 -1.79
C LEU A 54 9.61 23.86 -1.39
N HIS A 55 10.77 23.97 -2.05
CA HIS A 55 11.75 25.01 -1.80
C HIS A 55 11.16 26.43 -1.99
N ASN A 56 10.39 26.64 -3.07
CA ASN A 56 9.74 27.92 -3.37
C ASN A 56 8.76 28.36 -2.27
N HIS A 57 8.28 27.43 -1.47
CA HIS A 57 7.40 27.70 -0.32
C HIS A 57 8.12 27.59 1.03
N GLY A 58 9.47 27.63 1.04
CA GLY A 58 10.28 27.62 2.25
C GLY A 58 10.35 26.27 2.96
N GLY A 59 10.15 25.19 2.23
CA GLY A 59 10.31 23.81 2.73
C GLY A 59 11.76 23.52 3.10
N LYS A 60 11.95 22.81 4.21
CA LYS A 60 13.25 22.28 4.67
C LYS A 60 13.40 20.82 4.25
N PHE A 61 14.61 20.40 3.98
CA PHE A 61 14.91 19.05 3.56
C PHE A 61 15.77 18.32 4.59
N LEU A 62 15.39 17.07 4.88
CA LEU A 62 16.17 16.09 5.63
C LEU A 62 16.47 14.93 4.69
N SER A 63 17.70 14.46 4.66
CA SER A 63 18.06 13.35 3.77
C SER A 63 19.28 12.58 4.24
N THR A 64 19.60 11.49 3.55
CA THR A 64 20.79 10.66 3.81
C THR A 64 21.57 10.45 2.52
N GLY A 65 22.90 10.29 2.66
CA GLY A 65 23.80 9.82 1.60
C GLY A 65 23.61 10.49 0.24
N GLY A 66 23.47 9.68 -0.81
CA GLY A 66 23.41 10.19 -2.20
C GLY A 66 22.18 11.06 -2.51
N THR A 67 21.07 10.93 -1.76
CA THR A 67 19.92 11.81 -1.94
C THR A 67 20.20 13.20 -1.39
N LYS A 68 20.91 13.30 -0.26
CA LYS A 68 21.36 14.60 0.26
C LYS A 68 22.27 15.30 -0.75
N SER A 69 23.27 14.60 -1.27
CA SER A 69 24.19 15.17 -2.29
C SER A 69 23.44 15.65 -3.54
N PHE A 70 22.38 14.95 -3.95
CA PHE A 70 21.53 15.37 -5.05
C PHE A 70 20.78 16.69 -4.75
N ILE A 71 20.19 16.80 -3.55
CA ILE A 71 19.46 18.02 -3.13
C ILE A 71 20.41 19.20 -3.01
N ASP A 72 21.57 19.03 -2.40
CA ASP A 72 22.62 20.04 -2.30
C ASP A 72 23.10 20.48 -3.72
N GLY A 73 23.23 19.53 -4.64
CA GLY A 73 23.60 19.79 -6.03
C GLY A 73 22.59 20.63 -6.83
N LEU A 74 21.32 20.64 -6.39
CA LEU A 74 20.29 21.53 -6.92
C LEU A 74 20.33 22.96 -6.29
N GLY A 75 21.24 23.18 -5.32
CA GLY A 75 21.36 24.46 -4.60
C GLY A 75 20.37 24.62 -3.45
N TYR A 76 19.78 23.54 -2.94
CA TYR A 76 18.87 23.58 -1.81
C TYR A 76 19.57 23.07 -0.55
N ASP A 77 19.43 23.80 0.56
CA ASP A 77 19.98 23.36 1.84
C ASP A 77 19.27 22.07 2.32
N CYS A 78 20.07 21.06 2.64
CA CYS A 78 19.60 19.76 3.10
C CYS A 78 20.37 19.33 4.36
N GLU A 79 19.65 19.16 5.46
CA GLU A 79 20.21 18.65 6.71
C GLU A 79 20.40 17.12 6.58
N ALA A 80 21.56 16.61 7.04
CA ALA A 80 21.74 15.17 7.12
C ALA A 80 20.95 14.59 8.29
N VAL A 81 20.38 13.39 8.10
CA VAL A 81 19.72 12.67 9.20
C VAL A 81 20.70 12.36 10.32
N GLU A 82 21.94 12.13 10.00
CA GLU A 82 23.03 11.92 10.95
C GLU A 82 23.26 13.16 11.85
N ASP A 83 23.16 14.36 11.30
CA ASP A 83 23.28 15.61 12.07
C ASP A 83 22.07 15.81 12.98
N LEU A 84 20.85 15.57 12.48
CA LEU A 84 19.63 15.63 13.27
C LEU A 84 19.65 14.65 14.45
N THR A 85 20.09 13.42 14.20
CA THR A 85 20.06 12.35 15.20
C THR A 85 21.25 12.40 16.15
N GLY A 86 22.34 13.03 15.74
CA GLY A 86 23.64 12.95 16.40
C GLY A 86 24.23 11.53 16.39
N TYR A 87 23.75 10.66 15.48
CA TYR A 87 24.16 9.26 15.40
C TYR A 87 24.64 8.91 13.97
N PRO A 88 25.83 8.32 13.84
CA PRO A 88 26.38 8.00 12.53
C PRO A 88 25.58 6.87 11.84
N SER A 89 25.67 6.85 10.52
CA SER A 89 25.24 5.68 9.73
C SER A 89 26.18 4.51 10.04
N ILE A 90 25.65 3.40 10.54
CA ILE A 90 26.41 2.22 10.96
C ILE A 90 25.99 0.96 10.21
N LEU A 91 26.75 -0.12 10.37
CA LEU A 91 26.48 -1.43 9.77
C LEU A 91 26.35 -1.35 8.24
N GLY A 92 27.27 -0.61 7.58
CA GLY A 92 27.20 -0.44 6.14
C GLY A 92 26.01 0.37 5.62
N GLY A 93 25.38 1.17 6.50
CA GLY A 93 24.19 1.97 6.15
C GLY A 93 22.85 1.28 6.40
N ARG A 94 22.84 0.08 6.97
CA ARG A 94 21.60 -0.63 7.33
C ARG A 94 20.84 0.06 8.47
N VAL A 95 21.55 0.83 9.31
CA VAL A 95 20.96 1.61 10.40
C VAL A 95 21.39 3.07 10.25
N LYS A 96 20.47 3.93 9.84
CA LYS A 96 20.67 5.37 9.68
C LYS A 96 19.40 6.18 9.97
N THR A 97 18.25 5.75 9.47
CA THR A 97 16.95 6.42 9.68
C THR A 97 16.13 5.81 10.81
N LEU A 98 16.49 4.61 11.31
CA LEU A 98 15.82 3.93 12.40
C LEU A 98 16.19 4.55 13.75
N HIS A 99 15.69 5.76 13.99
CA HIS A 99 16.02 6.56 15.18
C HIS A 99 14.78 7.24 15.74
N PRO A 100 14.63 7.36 17.08
CA PRO A 100 13.47 7.99 17.72
C PRO A 100 13.19 9.42 17.24
N LYS A 101 14.20 10.24 16.94
CA LYS A 101 14.00 11.59 16.41
C LYS A 101 13.34 11.58 15.04
N VAL A 102 13.69 10.64 14.17
CA VAL A 102 13.08 10.51 12.83
C VAL A 102 11.65 10.01 12.95
N PHE A 103 11.44 8.89 13.64
CA PHE A 103 10.12 8.29 13.80
C PHE A 103 9.18 9.14 14.67
N GLY A 104 9.70 9.80 15.69
CA GLY A 104 8.95 10.77 16.49
C GLY A 104 8.48 11.96 15.65
N GLY A 105 9.34 12.47 14.77
CA GLY A 105 8.99 13.54 13.82
C GLY A 105 7.86 13.17 12.88
N ILE A 106 7.79 11.88 12.46
CA ILE A 106 6.74 11.37 11.57
C ILE A 106 5.46 11.01 12.36
N LEU A 107 5.59 10.34 13.52
CA LEU A 107 4.46 9.69 14.20
C LEU A 107 3.75 10.58 15.21
N ASN A 108 4.32 11.74 15.61
CA ASN A 108 3.67 12.62 16.57
C ASN A 108 2.33 13.14 16.02
N ARG A 109 1.32 13.19 16.88
CA ARG A 109 0.00 13.75 16.58
C ARG A 109 0.04 15.24 16.87
N ARG A 110 -0.21 16.05 15.84
CA ARG A 110 -0.09 17.51 15.92
C ARG A 110 -1.12 18.16 16.86
N ASP A 111 -2.25 17.49 17.09
CA ASP A 111 -3.34 17.91 17.96
C ASP A 111 -3.26 17.33 19.38
N ASN A 112 -2.28 16.45 19.68
CA ASN A 112 -2.12 15.84 20.98
C ASN A 112 -1.10 16.59 21.84
N ALA A 113 -1.55 17.19 22.93
CA ALA A 113 -0.72 18.00 23.81
C ALA A 113 0.46 17.21 24.42
N GLY A 114 0.27 15.94 24.78
CA GLY A 114 1.34 15.11 25.31
C GLY A 114 2.42 14.79 24.28
N ASP A 115 2.03 14.54 23.02
CA ASP A 115 3.00 14.35 21.94
C ASP A 115 3.78 15.66 21.70
N GLN A 116 3.09 16.82 21.68
CA GLN A 116 3.73 18.11 21.49
C GLN A 116 4.70 18.48 22.61
N GLU A 117 4.41 18.11 23.84
CA GLU A 117 5.33 18.28 24.98
C GLU A 117 6.60 17.41 24.81
N GLN A 118 6.43 16.13 24.41
CA GLN A 118 7.54 15.21 24.24
C GLN A 118 8.46 15.58 23.07
N ILE A 119 7.93 15.94 21.91
CA ILE A 119 8.77 16.36 20.77
C ILE A 119 9.55 17.64 21.10
N LYS A 120 8.98 18.54 21.91
CA LYS A 120 9.68 19.74 22.38
C LYS A 120 10.76 19.37 23.42
N GLN A 121 10.46 18.48 24.36
CA GLN A 121 11.40 18.00 25.35
C GLN A 121 12.63 17.30 24.74
N TYR A 122 12.41 16.49 23.70
CA TYR A 122 13.45 15.69 23.04
C TYR A 122 14.02 16.34 21.77
N GLU A 123 13.65 17.60 21.51
CA GLU A 123 14.10 18.34 20.33
C GLU A 123 13.87 17.59 19.02
N ILE A 124 12.65 17.06 18.83
CA ILE A 124 12.26 16.30 17.66
C ILE A 124 11.59 17.25 16.67
N PRO A 125 12.10 17.44 15.44
CA PRO A 125 11.44 18.24 14.43
C PRO A 125 10.22 17.52 13.88
N GLU A 126 9.16 18.26 13.56
CA GLU A 126 8.04 17.73 12.83
C GLU A 126 8.43 17.45 11.38
N ILE A 127 8.06 16.27 10.87
CA ILE A 127 8.24 15.86 9.47
C ILE A 127 6.85 15.77 8.84
N ASP A 128 6.61 16.58 7.82
CA ASP A 128 5.29 16.71 7.19
C ASP A 128 5.15 15.91 5.91
N LEU A 129 6.27 15.62 5.25
CA LEU A 129 6.33 14.80 4.04
C LEU A 129 7.47 13.79 4.15
N VAL A 130 7.18 12.57 3.75
CA VAL A 130 8.17 11.51 3.58
C VAL A 130 8.14 11.05 2.13
N ILE A 131 9.28 11.08 1.44
CA ILE A 131 9.46 10.53 0.10
C ILE A 131 10.47 9.40 0.20
N VAL A 132 10.01 8.18 -0.08
CA VAL A 132 10.84 6.98 -0.01
C VAL A 132 10.64 6.16 -1.28
N ASP A 133 11.75 5.73 -1.85
CA ASP A 133 11.80 4.77 -2.94
C ASP A 133 12.57 3.54 -2.43
N LEU A 134 11.94 2.39 -2.46
CA LEU A 134 12.52 1.14 -1.95
C LEU A 134 13.62 0.63 -2.89
N TYR A 135 14.54 -0.14 -2.35
CA TYR A 135 15.53 -0.84 -3.18
C TYR A 135 14.84 -1.78 -4.18
N PRO A 136 15.41 -1.94 -5.38
CA PRO A 136 14.80 -2.73 -6.47
C PRO A 136 14.96 -4.25 -6.22
N PHE A 137 14.26 -4.78 -5.24
CA PHE A 137 14.33 -6.19 -4.84
C PHE A 137 13.94 -7.13 -5.97
N GLU A 138 12.76 -6.92 -6.58
CA GLU A 138 12.25 -7.77 -7.66
C GLU A 138 13.15 -7.76 -8.90
N GLU A 139 13.69 -6.59 -9.26
CA GLU A 139 14.65 -6.45 -10.38
C GLU A 139 15.94 -7.20 -10.07
N THR A 140 16.42 -7.16 -8.83
CA THR A 140 17.62 -7.87 -8.40
C THR A 140 17.40 -9.39 -8.45
N VAL A 141 16.25 -9.88 -8.01
CA VAL A 141 15.88 -11.30 -8.15
C VAL A 141 15.82 -11.70 -9.63
N ALA A 142 15.16 -10.90 -10.46
CA ALA A 142 15.00 -11.17 -11.89
C ALA A 142 16.34 -11.14 -12.66
N SER A 143 17.36 -10.42 -12.17
CA SER A 143 18.69 -10.37 -12.77
C SER A 143 19.52 -11.64 -12.55
N GLY A 144 19.07 -12.57 -11.69
CA GLY A 144 19.82 -13.76 -11.31
C GLY A 144 21.05 -13.44 -10.44
N ALA A 145 20.99 -12.37 -9.65
CA ALA A 145 22.02 -11.99 -8.69
C ALA A 145 22.23 -13.08 -7.63
N SER A 146 23.35 -13.02 -6.91
CA SER A 146 23.60 -13.94 -5.81
C SER A 146 22.56 -13.77 -4.69
N GLU A 147 22.28 -14.84 -3.94
CA GLU A 147 21.38 -14.78 -2.78
C GLU A 147 21.79 -13.66 -1.81
N ALA A 148 23.09 -13.52 -1.52
CA ALA A 148 23.59 -12.47 -0.65
C ALA A 148 23.26 -11.06 -1.16
N ASP A 149 23.37 -10.82 -2.47
CA ASP A 149 23.03 -9.53 -3.09
C ASP A 149 21.52 -9.28 -3.08
N ILE A 150 20.70 -10.32 -3.25
CA ILE A 150 19.25 -10.24 -3.18
C ILE A 150 18.80 -9.89 -1.75
N ILE A 151 19.32 -10.59 -0.74
CA ILE A 151 19.02 -10.33 0.67
C ILE A 151 19.42 -8.91 1.07
N GLU A 152 20.54 -8.38 0.55
CA GLU A 152 20.96 -7.01 0.82
C GLU A 152 20.00 -5.95 0.25
N LYS A 153 19.13 -6.31 -0.69
CA LYS A 153 18.07 -5.44 -1.23
C LYS A 153 16.78 -5.44 -0.42
N ILE A 154 16.70 -6.22 0.66
CA ILE A 154 15.56 -6.14 1.58
C ILE A 154 15.68 -4.85 2.39
N ASP A 155 14.84 -3.87 2.05
CA ASP A 155 14.84 -2.55 2.68
C ASP A 155 14.10 -2.59 4.02
N ILE A 156 14.83 -2.38 5.12
CA ILE A 156 14.26 -2.30 6.46
C ILE A 156 13.86 -0.88 6.83
N GLY A 157 14.72 0.08 6.51
CA GLY A 157 14.52 1.49 6.88
C GLY A 157 13.43 2.16 6.07
N GLY A 158 13.47 2.03 4.75
CA GLY A 158 12.51 2.63 3.83
C GLY A 158 11.09 2.13 4.05
N ILE A 159 10.91 0.80 4.15
CA ILE A 159 9.59 0.22 4.42
C ILE A 159 9.01 0.68 5.77
N SER A 160 9.86 0.83 6.79
CA SER A 160 9.45 1.32 8.10
C SER A 160 9.00 2.78 8.06
N LEU A 161 9.70 3.64 7.31
CA LEU A 161 9.33 5.05 7.08
C LEU A 161 7.99 5.15 6.33
N ILE A 162 7.80 4.34 5.29
CA ILE A 162 6.55 4.28 4.51
C ILE A 162 5.37 3.98 5.43
N ARG A 163 5.48 2.93 6.24
CA ARG A 163 4.41 2.50 7.14
C ARG A 163 4.14 3.52 8.27
N ALA A 164 5.19 4.14 8.82
CA ALA A 164 5.06 5.16 9.86
C ALA A 164 4.29 6.39 9.33
N ALA A 165 4.70 6.92 8.18
CA ALA A 165 4.06 8.09 7.58
C ALA A 165 2.62 7.78 7.12
N ALA A 166 2.38 6.62 6.51
CA ALA A 166 1.04 6.18 6.14
C ALA A 166 0.11 6.04 7.35
N LYS A 167 0.60 5.54 8.49
CA LYS A 167 -0.16 5.46 9.73
C LYS A 167 -0.59 6.84 10.24
N ASN A 168 0.28 7.84 10.11
CA ASN A 168 0.02 9.21 10.58
C ASN A 168 -0.46 10.15 9.45
N TYR A 169 -1.25 9.63 8.50
CA TYR A 169 -1.75 10.39 7.35
C TYR A 169 -2.59 11.63 7.73
N ASN A 170 -3.08 11.72 8.96
CA ASN A 170 -3.76 12.92 9.44
C ASN A 170 -2.84 14.16 9.40
N ASP A 171 -1.55 13.96 9.60
CA ASP A 171 -0.56 15.03 9.72
C ASP A 171 0.54 14.97 8.65
N VAL A 172 0.79 13.79 8.06
CA VAL A 172 1.96 13.53 7.20
C VAL A 172 1.52 13.03 5.82
N VAL A 173 2.19 13.53 4.78
CA VAL A 173 2.11 12.97 3.41
C VAL A 173 3.18 11.90 3.24
N ILE A 174 2.84 10.80 2.60
CA ILE A 174 3.80 9.76 2.20
C ILE A 174 3.78 9.56 0.70
N VAL A 175 4.94 9.63 0.08
CA VAL A 175 5.18 9.27 -1.32
C VAL A 175 6.09 8.05 -1.32
N ALA A 176 5.54 6.90 -1.62
CA ALA A 176 6.19 5.60 -1.50
C ALA A 176 6.64 5.03 -2.86
N SER A 177 6.42 5.76 -3.94
CA SER A 177 6.77 5.33 -5.29
C SER A 177 6.91 6.53 -6.22
N LYS A 178 7.83 6.44 -7.18
CA LYS A 178 8.04 7.41 -8.26
C LYS A 178 6.76 7.73 -9.05
N HIS A 179 5.85 6.75 -9.20
CA HIS A 179 4.56 6.95 -9.87
C HIS A 179 3.66 7.99 -9.18
N GLN A 180 3.95 8.30 -7.92
CA GLN A 180 3.18 9.27 -7.12
C GLN A 180 3.74 10.69 -7.22
N TYR A 181 4.85 10.91 -7.91
CA TYR A 181 5.47 12.24 -8.02
C TYR A 181 4.59 13.23 -8.80
N ALA A 182 4.09 12.84 -9.96
CA ALA A 182 3.21 13.68 -10.76
C ALA A 182 1.91 14.06 -10.02
N PRO A 183 1.17 13.12 -9.39
CA PRO A 183 0.03 13.47 -8.53
C PRO A 183 0.37 14.46 -7.41
N LEU A 184 1.50 14.30 -6.73
CA LEU A 184 1.91 15.24 -5.69
C LEU A 184 2.18 16.65 -6.27
N CYS A 185 2.93 16.73 -7.38
CA CYS A 185 3.20 18.01 -8.04
C CYS A 185 1.92 18.73 -8.45
N GLU A 186 0.93 18.01 -8.98
CA GLU A 186 -0.37 18.60 -9.33
C GLU A 186 -1.10 19.15 -8.12
N ILE A 187 -1.15 18.40 -7.01
CA ILE A 187 -1.77 18.84 -5.76
C ILE A 187 -1.08 20.10 -5.22
N LEU A 188 0.25 20.11 -5.18
CA LEU A 188 1.01 21.26 -4.68
C LEU A 188 0.80 22.52 -5.54
N LYS A 189 0.69 22.37 -6.87
CA LYS A 189 0.40 23.47 -7.80
C LYS A 189 -1.04 23.99 -7.66
N GLN A 190 -2.00 23.07 -7.48
CA GLN A 190 -3.43 23.44 -7.37
C GLN A 190 -3.77 24.10 -6.04
N ASN A 191 -3.25 23.58 -4.95
CA ASN A 191 -3.56 24.07 -3.62
C ASN A 191 -2.71 25.30 -3.24
N GLY A 192 -1.55 25.49 -3.89
CA GLY A 192 -0.57 26.53 -3.52
C GLY A 192 0.07 26.29 -2.16
N ASP A 193 1.05 27.11 -1.78
CA ASP A 193 1.71 27.13 -0.45
C ASP A 193 2.16 25.79 0.12
N ALA A 194 2.44 24.79 -0.74
CA ALA A 194 2.79 23.42 -0.37
C ALA A 194 1.76 22.77 0.58
N VAL A 195 0.48 23.00 0.34
CA VAL A 195 -0.64 22.53 1.18
C VAL A 195 -1.26 21.26 0.60
N THR A 196 -1.60 20.32 1.51
CA THR A 196 -2.36 19.12 1.18
C THR A 196 -3.61 19.00 2.04
N SER A 197 -4.70 18.51 1.47
CA SER A 197 -5.93 18.18 2.18
C SER A 197 -5.82 16.81 2.89
N LEU A 198 -6.71 16.53 3.83
CA LEU A 198 -6.82 15.20 4.46
C LEU A 198 -7.13 14.12 3.42
N ALA A 199 -7.92 14.42 2.40
CA ALA A 199 -8.24 13.49 1.33
C ALA A 199 -7.00 13.11 0.51
N ASP A 200 -6.12 14.09 0.20
CA ASP A 200 -4.86 13.86 -0.49
C ASP A 200 -3.95 12.94 0.35
N ARG A 201 -3.78 13.27 1.62
CA ARG A 201 -2.94 12.48 2.53
C ARG A 201 -3.45 11.05 2.69
N ARG A 202 -4.77 10.85 2.78
CA ARG A 202 -5.39 9.53 2.84
C ARG A 202 -5.21 8.75 1.54
N PHE A 203 -5.26 9.42 0.40
CA PHE A 203 -4.96 8.79 -0.90
C PHE A 203 -3.54 8.25 -0.91
N PHE A 204 -2.54 9.06 -0.59
CA PHE A 204 -1.14 8.63 -0.54
C PHE A 204 -0.89 7.53 0.50
N ALA A 205 -1.55 7.57 1.66
CA ALA A 205 -1.44 6.52 2.67
C ALA A 205 -1.97 5.18 2.17
N LYS A 206 -3.09 5.17 1.44
CA LYS A 206 -3.61 3.97 0.80
C LYS A 206 -2.61 3.39 -0.21
N GLU A 207 -2.07 4.23 -1.07
CA GLU A 207 -1.08 3.83 -2.07
C GLU A 207 0.20 3.30 -1.41
N ALA A 208 0.66 3.92 -0.32
CA ALA A 208 1.81 3.50 0.45
C ALA A 208 1.64 2.10 1.07
N PHE A 209 0.46 1.78 1.60
CA PHE A 209 0.17 0.43 2.07
C PHE A 209 0.07 -0.58 0.93
N GLY A 210 -0.35 -0.16 -0.27
CA GLY A 210 -0.28 -0.99 -1.48
C GLY A 210 1.16 -1.35 -1.83
N VAL A 211 2.07 -0.37 -1.84
CA VAL A 211 3.51 -0.58 -2.07
C VAL A 211 4.10 -1.52 -1.02
N SER A 212 3.83 -1.28 0.28
CA SER A 212 4.30 -2.13 1.37
C SER A 212 3.83 -3.58 1.23
N SER A 213 2.56 -3.79 0.89
CA SER A 213 1.98 -5.12 0.73
C SER A 213 2.59 -5.86 -0.46
N ALA A 214 2.79 -5.19 -1.59
CA ALA A 214 3.42 -5.78 -2.77
C ALA A 214 4.87 -6.17 -2.49
N TYR A 215 5.62 -5.29 -1.82
CA TYR A 215 7.01 -5.51 -1.46
C TYR A 215 7.20 -6.72 -0.53
N ASP A 216 6.44 -6.78 0.57
CA ASP A 216 6.49 -7.92 1.50
C ASP A 216 6.06 -9.22 0.80
N SER A 217 5.09 -9.16 -0.12
CA SER A 217 4.66 -10.30 -0.90
C SER A 217 5.74 -10.79 -1.87
N ALA A 218 6.50 -9.89 -2.48
CA ALA A 218 7.62 -10.25 -3.35
C ALA A 218 8.73 -10.98 -2.58
N ILE A 219 9.10 -10.45 -1.40
CA ILE A 219 10.08 -11.06 -0.51
C ILE A 219 9.59 -12.45 -0.06
N PHE A 220 8.34 -12.55 0.40
CA PHE A 220 7.76 -13.83 0.77
C PHE A 220 7.82 -14.86 -0.37
N ASN A 221 7.48 -14.42 -1.59
CA ASN A 221 7.50 -15.30 -2.77
C ASN A 221 8.90 -15.82 -3.10
N TYR A 222 9.92 -15.00 -2.89
CA TYR A 222 11.31 -15.39 -3.10
C TYR A 222 11.70 -16.50 -2.13
N PHE A 223 11.44 -16.36 -0.85
CA PHE A 223 11.76 -17.39 0.15
C PHE A 223 10.91 -18.66 -0.01
N ASP A 224 9.64 -18.52 -0.40
CA ASP A 224 8.74 -19.63 -0.63
C ASP A 224 9.17 -20.50 -1.84
N ALA A 225 9.73 -19.88 -2.88
CA ALA A 225 10.22 -20.58 -4.06
C ALA A 225 11.49 -21.42 -3.77
N GLU A 226 12.29 -21.02 -2.78
CA GLU A 226 13.51 -21.72 -2.38
C GLU A 226 13.28 -22.78 -1.30
N SER A 227 12.09 -22.77 -0.66
CA SER A 227 11.78 -23.72 0.40
C SER A 227 11.29 -25.04 -0.18
N ASP A 228 12.12 -26.08 -0.08
CA ASP A 228 11.76 -27.49 -0.34
C ASP A 228 10.82 -28.10 0.75
N SER A 229 10.22 -27.25 1.60
CA SER A 229 9.46 -27.72 2.74
C SER A 229 8.00 -27.98 2.40
N ASP A 230 7.55 -29.21 2.63
CA ASP A 230 6.15 -29.66 2.64
C ASP A 230 5.25 -28.89 3.66
N PHE A 231 5.74 -27.77 4.20
CA PHE A 231 5.06 -26.96 5.23
C PHE A 231 4.05 -25.98 4.61
N HIS A 232 3.35 -26.37 3.56
CA HIS A 232 2.40 -25.53 2.82
C HIS A 232 1.08 -25.22 3.56
N GLY A 233 0.93 -25.69 4.81
CA GLY A 233 -0.39 -25.79 5.46
C GLY A 233 -0.94 -24.55 6.13
N CYS A 234 -0.15 -23.53 6.47
CA CYS A 234 -0.59 -22.53 7.47
C CYS A 234 -0.58 -21.05 7.06
N HIS A 235 -0.21 -20.69 5.83
CA HIS A 235 -0.09 -19.27 5.49
C HIS A 235 -1.33 -18.73 4.77
N PRO A 236 -1.96 -17.62 5.27
CA PRO A 236 -3.14 -17.00 4.64
C PRO A 236 -2.94 -16.61 3.17
N GLN A 237 -1.71 -16.30 2.76
CA GLN A 237 -1.38 -15.95 1.37
C GLN A 237 -1.33 -17.15 0.45
N ALA A 238 -0.95 -18.33 0.92
CA ALA A 238 -1.04 -19.57 0.13
C ALA A 238 -2.50 -19.86 -0.23
N GLN A 239 -3.43 -19.66 0.71
CA GLN A 239 -4.87 -19.75 0.46
C GLN A 239 -5.37 -18.69 -0.53
N GLN A 240 -4.80 -17.47 -0.48
CA GLN A 240 -5.17 -16.39 -1.39
C GLN A 240 -4.66 -16.64 -2.81
N ARG A 241 -3.45 -17.21 -2.99
CA ARG A 241 -2.90 -17.63 -4.29
C ARG A 241 -3.69 -18.80 -4.89
N LEU A 242 -4.04 -19.78 -4.07
CA LEU A 242 -4.90 -20.87 -4.50
C LEU A 242 -6.26 -20.33 -4.98
N ARG A 243 -6.86 -19.41 -4.22
CA ARG A 243 -8.08 -18.70 -4.65
C ARG A 243 -7.89 -17.93 -5.96
N HIS A 244 -6.76 -17.21 -6.12
CA HIS A 244 -6.50 -16.43 -7.34
C HIS A 244 -6.26 -17.36 -8.55
N ARG A 245 -5.50 -18.44 -8.39
CA ARG A 245 -5.30 -19.45 -9.44
C ARG A 245 -6.61 -20.15 -9.82
N LEU A 246 -7.45 -20.46 -8.82
CA LEU A 246 -8.76 -21.07 -9.06
C LEU A 246 -9.73 -20.10 -9.77
N LEU A 247 -9.70 -18.80 -9.43
CA LEU A 247 -10.49 -17.78 -10.11
C LEU A 247 -10.01 -17.54 -11.55
N GLN A 248 -8.69 -17.59 -11.80
CA GLN A 248 -8.14 -17.51 -13.14
C GLN A 248 -8.43 -18.76 -13.97
N SER A 249 -8.45 -19.94 -13.37
CA SER A 249 -8.82 -21.18 -14.07
C SER A 249 -10.31 -21.23 -14.42
N SER A 250 -11.17 -20.58 -13.63
CA SER A 250 -12.61 -20.47 -13.94
C SER A 250 -12.91 -19.60 -15.17
N SER A 251 -12.00 -18.68 -15.53
CA SER A 251 -12.12 -17.89 -16.77
C SER A 251 -11.85 -18.70 -18.06
N LEU A 252 -11.31 -19.91 -17.92
CA LEU A 252 -11.07 -20.83 -19.05
C LEU A 252 -12.31 -21.67 -19.43
N PHE A 253 -13.41 -21.59 -18.67
CA PHE A 253 -14.65 -22.28 -19.01
C PHE A 253 -15.58 -21.32 -19.79
N PRO A 254 -15.88 -21.61 -21.04
CA PRO A 254 -16.81 -20.78 -21.82
C PRO A 254 -18.21 -20.86 -21.21
N HIS A 255 -18.76 -19.71 -20.82
CA HIS A 255 -20.06 -19.52 -20.15
C HIS A 255 -21.29 -20.09 -20.91
N TRP A 256 -21.12 -20.52 -22.14
CA TRP A 256 -22.20 -21.02 -23.01
C TRP A 256 -22.34 -22.56 -23.05
N ALA A 257 -21.46 -23.29 -22.33
CA ALA A 257 -21.39 -24.75 -22.40
C ALA A 257 -22.19 -25.51 -21.33
N MET A 258 -22.84 -24.82 -20.35
CA MET A 258 -23.62 -25.50 -19.29
C MET A 258 -24.96 -24.78 -19.04
N PRO A 259 -26.06 -25.53 -18.75
CA PRO A 259 -27.29 -24.96 -18.24
C PRO A 259 -27.07 -24.23 -16.92
N GLY A 260 -27.53 -23.00 -16.79
CA GLY A 260 -27.22 -22.08 -15.69
C GLY A 260 -27.44 -22.61 -14.26
N PHE A 261 -28.31 -23.64 -14.12
CA PHE A 261 -28.62 -24.25 -12.82
C PHE A 261 -27.49 -25.15 -12.29
N ILE A 262 -26.80 -25.88 -13.15
CA ILE A 262 -25.71 -26.78 -12.79
C ILE A 262 -24.47 -25.95 -12.42
N PHE A 263 -24.24 -24.85 -13.13
CA PHE A 263 -23.13 -23.93 -12.85
C PHE A 263 -23.29 -23.24 -11.49
N SER A 264 -24.50 -22.78 -11.16
CA SER A 264 -24.80 -22.17 -9.86
C SER A 264 -24.65 -23.18 -8.70
N PHE A 265 -25.03 -24.43 -8.91
CA PHE A 265 -24.91 -25.46 -7.87
C PHE A 265 -23.46 -25.87 -7.64
N LEU A 266 -22.67 -26.07 -8.70
CA LEU A 266 -21.24 -26.37 -8.59
C LEU A 266 -20.46 -25.20 -8.00
N TYR A 267 -20.84 -23.97 -8.32
CA TYR A 267 -20.26 -22.75 -7.74
C TYR A 267 -20.58 -22.63 -6.24
N LEU A 268 -21.80 -22.93 -5.82
CA LEU A 268 -22.20 -22.95 -4.41
C LEU A 268 -21.49 -24.07 -3.62
N LEU A 269 -21.35 -25.26 -4.22
CA LEU A 269 -20.60 -26.36 -3.65
C LEU A 269 -19.11 -26.01 -3.48
N PHE A 270 -18.52 -25.39 -4.49
CA PHE A 270 -17.15 -24.89 -4.45
C PHE A 270 -16.97 -23.83 -3.34
N LEU A 271 -17.89 -22.86 -3.21
CA LEU A 271 -17.86 -21.86 -2.14
C LEU A 271 -18.01 -22.48 -0.75
N PHE A 272 -18.82 -23.54 -0.63
CA PHE A 272 -19.03 -24.22 0.64
C PHE A 272 -17.76 -24.95 1.11
N PHE A 273 -17.09 -25.72 0.24
CA PHE A 273 -15.84 -26.42 0.58
C PHE A 273 -14.65 -25.47 0.70
N ALA A 274 -14.56 -24.45 -0.14
CA ALA A 274 -13.53 -23.41 -0.01
C ALA A 274 -13.63 -22.60 1.30
N ARG A 275 -14.83 -22.53 1.89
CA ARG A 275 -15.06 -21.85 3.18
C ARG A 275 -14.64 -22.71 4.39
N LYS A 276 -14.57 -24.03 4.24
CA LYS A 276 -14.17 -24.98 5.29
C LYS A 276 -12.68 -25.30 5.32
N ALA A 277 -11.85 -24.59 4.54
CA ALA A 277 -10.40 -24.81 4.45
C ALA A 277 -9.99 -26.20 3.88
N GLU A 278 -10.81 -26.83 3.06
CA GLU A 278 -10.51 -28.06 2.34
C GLU A 278 -10.51 -27.83 0.80
N PRO A 279 -9.59 -26.97 0.28
CA PRO A 279 -9.63 -26.57 -1.13
C PRO A 279 -9.31 -27.71 -2.11
N GLU A 280 -8.51 -28.68 -1.70
CA GLU A 280 -8.15 -29.84 -2.53
C GLU A 280 -9.36 -30.76 -2.77
N VAL A 281 -10.20 -30.93 -1.76
CA VAL A 281 -11.44 -31.68 -1.85
C VAL A 281 -12.44 -30.96 -2.76
N ALA A 282 -12.52 -29.62 -2.65
CA ALA A 282 -13.40 -28.80 -3.49
C ALA A 282 -13.02 -28.91 -4.98
N VAL A 283 -11.72 -28.89 -5.28
CA VAL A 283 -11.21 -29.04 -6.65
C VAL A 283 -11.48 -30.45 -7.19
N ALA A 284 -11.20 -31.47 -6.41
CA ALA A 284 -11.41 -32.89 -6.81
C ALA A 284 -12.89 -33.16 -7.08
N VAL A 285 -13.80 -32.66 -6.24
CA VAL A 285 -15.26 -32.81 -6.41
C VAL A 285 -15.76 -32.09 -7.66
N VAL A 286 -15.31 -30.86 -7.90
CA VAL A 286 -15.70 -30.08 -9.09
C VAL A 286 -15.15 -30.74 -10.37
N TRP A 287 -13.90 -31.20 -10.38
CA TRP A 287 -13.31 -31.91 -11.52
C TRP A 287 -14.01 -33.24 -11.79
N SER A 288 -14.30 -34.03 -10.77
CA SER A 288 -15.04 -35.28 -10.92
C SER A 288 -16.44 -35.06 -11.49
N ALA A 289 -17.15 -34.01 -11.04
CA ALA A 289 -18.47 -33.66 -11.55
C ALA A 289 -18.42 -33.14 -13.00
N VAL A 290 -17.41 -32.33 -13.34
CA VAL A 290 -17.20 -31.83 -14.72
C VAL A 290 -16.84 -32.97 -15.67
N ASP A 291 -16.01 -33.91 -15.24
CA ASP A 291 -15.59 -35.06 -16.07
C ASP A 291 -16.76 -36.03 -16.29
N THR A 292 -17.61 -36.24 -15.27
CA THR A 292 -18.85 -37.03 -15.38
C THR A 292 -19.81 -36.41 -16.39
N VAL A 293 -19.99 -35.08 -16.38
CA VAL A 293 -20.84 -34.38 -17.35
C VAL A 293 -20.24 -34.41 -18.76
N ARG A 294 -18.92 -34.42 -18.90
CA ARG A 294 -18.21 -34.46 -20.20
C ARG A 294 -18.34 -35.81 -20.92
N HIS A 295 -18.48 -36.90 -20.15
CA HIS A 295 -18.58 -38.24 -20.70
C HIS A 295 -20.00 -38.77 -20.87
N THR A 296 -21.01 -38.05 -20.39
CA THR A 296 -22.42 -38.41 -20.56
C THR A 296 -23.07 -37.57 -21.68
N THR A 297 -22.99 -38.06 -22.88
CA THR A 297 -23.71 -37.49 -24.08
C THR A 297 -25.15 -37.99 -24.20
N ASP A 298 -25.77 -38.54 -23.16
CA ASP A 298 -27.15 -38.99 -23.19
C ASP A 298 -28.12 -38.00 -22.54
N PRO A 299 -29.14 -37.48 -23.29
CA PRO A 299 -30.07 -36.47 -22.76
C PRO A 299 -31.14 -37.02 -21.79
N ARG A 300 -31.04 -38.27 -21.30
CA ARG A 300 -32.05 -38.91 -20.45
C ARG A 300 -31.62 -39.25 -19.02
N ILE A 301 -30.53 -38.70 -18.51
CA ILE A 301 -30.16 -38.97 -17.12
C ILE A 301 -30.86 -38.01 -16.17
N GLU A 302 -32.02 -38.48 -15.65
CA GLU A 302 -32.64 -37.99 -14.41
C GLU A 302 -31.72 -38.24 -13.22
N ILE A 303 -31.62 -37.24 -12.35
CA ILE A 303 -30.68 -37.12 -11.23
C ILE A 303 -30.87 -38.24 -10.21
N VAL A 304 -29.96 -39.21 -10.16
CA VAL A 304 -29.77 -40.15 -9.02
C VAL A 304 -28.44 -39.84 -8.33
N ALA A 305 -28.21 -38.62 -7.94
CA ALA A 305 -26.99 -38.20 -7.24
C ALA A 305 -27.21 -37.79 -5.79
N ALA A 306 -28.37 -38.10 -5.19
CA ALA A 306 -28.70 -37.65 -3.85
C ALA A 306 -28.50 -38.65 -2.72
N THR A 307 -27.98 -39.88 -2.97
CA THR A 307 -28.07 -40.94 -1.94
C THR A 307 -26.73 -41.60 -1.55
N THR A 308 -25.58 -41.16 -2.01
CA THR A 308 -24.31 -41.85 -1.72
C THR A 308 -23.30 -41.08 -0.83
N VAL A 309 -23.73 -39.99 -0.18
CA VAL A 309 -22.83 -39.23 0.73
C VAL A 309 -23.07 -39.54 2.22
N HIS A 310 -23.83 -40.58 2.56
CA HIS A 310 -24.20 -40.79 3.98
C HIS A 310 -23.53 -41.98 4.68
N THR A 311 -22.51 -42.63 4.12
CA THR A 311 -21.84 -43.77 4.78
C THR A 311 -20.31 -43.76 4.70
N ALA A 312 -19.66 -42.65 5.00
CA ALA A 312 -18.21 -42.63 5.26
C ALA A 312 -17.87 -41.74 6.44
N GLY A 313 -18.37 -42.13 7.62
CA GLY A 313 -18.12 -41.37 8.84
C GLY A 313 -18.43 -42.16 10.10
N THR A 314 -17.79 -43.35 10.27
CA THR A 314 -17.58 -43.99 11.60
C THR A 314 -16.61 -45.16 11.43
N ARG A 315 -15.32 -44.87 11.68
CA ARG A 315 -14.42 -45.76 12.45
C ARG A 315 -13.13 -45.03 12.71
#